data_4585325a247ce8938f41373c296b5d69
#
_entry.id   4585325a247ce8938f41373c296b5d69
#
_cell.length_a   1.000
_cell.length_b   1.000
_cell.length_c   1.000
_cell.angle_alpha   90.00
_cell.angle_beta   90.00
_cell.angle_gamma   90.00
#
_symmetry.space_group_name_H-M   'P 1'
#
loop_
_entity.id
_entity.type
_entity.pdbx_description
1 polymer ?
#
loop_
_entity_poly.entity_id
_entity_poly.type
_entity_poly.pdbx_seq_one_letter_code
_entity_poly.pdbx_strand_id
1 'polypeptide(L)'
;MKPQYDNKLLSSFLFYLDNKILSKGESFTNHSGLFYPIENLYGGYFTYAAPFKQMVCDTSVTGANDLSGMYVNGVLYTPGSGSLISINPTQGQAYFNSDLGASVVSGNYAIKDINIVITDESEEKILFETQHFLRPKVYEIITGLAAETLAYPIIFLKVNSASNEVFAFNGIDNSVTSIRAIIIADSAFLLDAACSIMKDCKNDRFTILENSDLPFDALGGRTGIFNYSGVNDDKRPVVWRVDVSKILPSRGQFVNLNPNILCAFADFEIQDIRTHK
;
A
#
# COMPACT_ATOMS: atom_id res chain seq x y z
N MET A 1 -8.99 21.75 4.79
CA MET A 1 -9.85 20.92 5.67
C MET A 1 -8.95 19.91 6.34
N LYS A 2 -9.12 19.62 7.62
CA LYS A 2 -8.35 18.55 8.29
C LYS A 2 -9.00 17.19 8.01
N PRO A 3 -8.22 16.09 7.90
CA PRO A 3 -8.76 14.74 7.77
C PRO A 3 -9.73 14.42 8.90
N GLN A 4 -10.87 13.86 8.54
CA GLN A 4 -11.89 13.43 9.48
C GLN A 4 -11.67 11.96 9.87
N TYR A 5 -12.49 11.47 10.79
CA TYR A 5 -12.36 10.12 11.35
C TYR A 5 -12.27 9.03 10.27
N ASP A 6 -13.19 9.02 9.30
CA ASP A 6 -13.24 7.97 8.28
C ASP A 6 -12.00 7.96 7.37
N ASN A 7 -11.43 9.15 7.07
CA ASN A 7 -10.17 9.23 6.32
C ASN A 7 -9.00 8.64 7.12
N LYS A 8 -8.92 8.96 8.43
CA LYS A 8 -7.89 8.41 9.32
C LYS A 8 -8.06 6.89 9.47
N LEU A 9 -9.29 6.44 9.64
CA LEU A 9 -9.61 5.02 9.75
C LEU A 9 -9.17 4.25 8.49
N LEU A 10 -9.53 4.75 7.30
CA LEU A 10 -9.18 4.11 6.03
C LEU A 10 -7.66 4.06 5.82
N SER A 11 -6.95 5.16 6.09
CA SER A 11 -5.49 5.20 5.99
C SER A 11 -4.82 4.24 6.98
N SER A 12 -5.32 4.18 8.22
CA SER A 12 -4.80 3.27 9.24
C SER A 12 -5.08 1.81 8.90
N PHE A 13 -6.27 1.54 8.34
CA PHE A 13 -6.64 0.21 7.86
C PHE A 13 -5.76 -0.24 6.71
N LEU A 14 -5.36 0.68 5.80
CA LEU A 14 -4.40 0.37 4.75
C LEU A 14 -3.06 -0.13 5.34
N PHE A 15 -2.49 0.59 6.31
CA PHE A 15 -1.22 0.17 6.94
C PHE A 15 -1.36 -1.16 7.69
N TYR A 16 -2.48 -1.36 8.39
CA TYR A 16 -2.78 -2.62 9.06
C TYR A 16 -2.83 -3.77 8.04
N LEU A 17 -3.59 -3.62 6.96
CA LEU A 17 -3.77 -4.67 5.96
C LEU A 17 -2.47 -4.93 5.17
N ASP A 18 -1.71 -3.88 4.83
CA ASP A 18 -0.40 -3.98 4.21
C ASP A 18 0.57 -4.80 5.05
N ASN A 19 0.69 -4.46 6.35
CA ASN A 19 1.49 -5.24 7.29
C ASN A 19 1.01 -6.69 7.40
N LYS A 20 -0.30 -6.91 7.46
CA LYS A 20 -0.88 -8.26 7.58
C LYS A 20 -0.54 -9.12 6.35
N ILE A 21 -0.66 -8.59 5.14
CA ILE A 21 -0.32 -9.30 3.90
C ILE A 21 1.16 -9.57 3.80
N LEU A 22 2.00 -8.60 4.12
CA LEU A 22 3.45 -8.77 4.10
C LEU A 22 3.94 -9.76 5.14
N SER A 23 3.42 -9.70 6.38
CA SER A 23 3.90 -10.53 7.49
C SER A 23 3.36 -11.95 7.45
N LYS A 24 2.06 -12.14 7.13
CA LYS A 24 1.41 -13.45 7.10
C LYS A 24 1.50 -14.14 5.76
N GLY A 25 1.49 -13.36 4.68
CA GLY A 25 1.58 -13.87 3.30
C GLY A 25 3.00 -14.00 2.79
N GLU A 26 4.00 -13.47 3.50
CA GLU A 26 5.38 -13.33 3.01
C GLU A 26 5.41 -12.74 1.58
N SER A 27 4.47 -11.79 1.32
CA SER A 27 4.16 -11.29 -0.02
C SER A 27 5.15 -10.21 -0.46
N PHE A 28 6.43 -10.55 -0.49
CA PHE A 28 7.48 -9.66 -0.96
C PHE A 28 8.64 -10.44 -1.58
N THR A 29 9.37 -9.77 -2.46
CA THR A 29 10.58 -10.31 -3.08
C THR A 29 11.74 -9.34 -2.85
N ASN A 30 12.86 -9.85 -2.30
CA ASN A 30 14.06 -9.06 -2.07
C ASN A 30 14.86 -8.87 -3.36
N HIS A 31 15.31 -7.63 -3.58
CA HIS A 31 16.13 -7.23 -4.70
C HIS A 31 17.35 -6.42 -4.27
N SER A 32 18.35 -6.45 -5.12
CA SER A 32 19.50 -5.54 -5.09
C SER A 32 19.73 -5.05 -6.52
N GLY A 33 19.76 -3.74 -6.73
CA GLY A 33 19.82 -3.24 -8.09
C GLY A 33 20.19 -1.78 -8.22
N LEU A 34 20.34 -1.36 -9.47
CA LEU A 34 20.69 0.00 -9.84
C LEU A 34 19.44 0.88 -9.87
N PHE A 35 19.67 2.15 -9.56
CA PHE A 35 18.72 3.24 -9.77
C PHE A 35 19.25 4.11 -10.92
N TYR A 36 18.37 4.45 -11.82
CA TYR A 36 18.69 5.16 -13.04
C TYR A 36 18.22 6.61 -12.97
N PRO A 37 18.99 7.58 -13.47
CA PRO A 37 18.59 8.97 -13.49
C PRO A 37 17.35 9.17 -14.37
N ILE A 38 16.42 10.02 -13.90
CA ILE A 38 15.28 10.50 -14.65
C ILE A 38 15.60 11.93 -15.13
N GLU A 39 15.36 12.21 -16.40
CA GLU A 39 15.67 13.51 -17.00
C GLU A 39 14.89 14.68 -16.39
N ASN A 40 13.68 14.43 -15.90
CA ASN A 40 12.83 15.45 -15.29
C ASN A 40 13.10 15.59 -13.80
N LEU A 41 13.37 16.81 -13.36
CA LEU A 41 13.47 17.14 -11.94
C LEU A 41 12.08 17.09 -11.31
N TYR A 42 11.96 16.39 -10.18
CA TYR A 42 10.77 16.43 -9.36
C TYR A 42 10.96 17.43 -8.22
N GLY A 43 10.15 18.51 -8.21
CA GLY A 43 10.26 19.56 -7.19
C GLY A 43 11.64 20.27 -7.15
N GLY A 44 12.42 20.22 -8.25
CA GLY A 44 13.78 20.76 -8.31
C GLY A 44 14.88 19.80 -7.85
N TYR A 45 14.55 18.57 -7.50
CA TYR A 45 15.49 17.52 -7.10
C TYR A 45 15.87 16.61 -8.25
N PHE A 46 17.12 16.17 -8.28
CA PHE A 46 17.59 15.13 -9.19
C PHE A 46 17.03 13.78 -8.74
N THR A 47 16.33 13.11 -9.63
CA THR A 47 15.59 11.88 -9.32
C THR A 47 16.27 10.67 -9.93
N TYR A 48 16.43 9.64 -9.12
CA TYR A 48 16.90 8.31 -9.55
C TYR A 48 15.81 7.29 -9.25
N ALA A 49 15.48 6.43 -10.20
CA ALA A 49 14.42 5.44 -10.06
C ALA A 49 14.92 4.01 -10.25
N ALA A 50 14.40 3.13 -9.42
CA ALA A 50 14.50 1.69 -9.65
C ALA A 50 13.58 1.26 -10.80
N PRO A 51 13.85 0.11 -11.44
CA PRO A 51 12.93 -0.49 -12.41
C PRO A 51 11.62 -0.98 -11.76
N PHE A 52 11.53 -0.94 -10.44
CA PHE A 52 10.39 -1.41 -9.66
C PHE A 52 9.83 -0.31 -8.76
N LYS A 53 8.52 -0.40 -8.50
CA LYS A 53 7.78 0.45 -7.56
C LYS A 53 7.25 -0.36 -6.39
N GLN A 54 6.61 0.32 -5.44
CA GLN A 54 5.88 -0.28 -4.34
C GLN A 54 6.77 -1.17 -3.46
N MET A 55 7.84 -0.55 -2.99
CA MET A 55 8.79 -1.18 -2.11
C MET A 55 8.23 -1.29 -0.68
N VAL A 56 8.65 -2.33 0.01
CA VAL A 56 8.37 -2.48 1.44
C VAL A 56 9.07 -1.36 2.21
N CYS A 57 8.33 -0.69 3.08
CA CYS A 57 8.85 0.39 3.93
C CYS A 57 8.60 0.17 5.43
N ASP A 58 8.02 -0.96 5.79
CA ASP A 58 7.72 -1.34 7.18
C ASP A 58 8.81 -2.25 7.72
N THR A 59 9.56 -1.76 8.71
CA THR A 59 10.68 -2.49 9.32
C THR A 59 10.24 -3.63 10.25
N SER A 60 8.94 -3.75 10.55
CA SER A 60 8.42 -4.88 11.32
C SER A 60 8.26 -6.15 10.47
N VAL A 61 8.36 -6.05 9.15
CA VAL A 61 8.25 -7.20 8.24
C VAL A 61 9.56 -7.98 8.23
N THR A 62 9.58 -9.11 8.92
CA THR A 62 10.79 -9.96 9.05
C THR A 62 11.24 -10.49 7.70
N GLY A 63 12.52 -10.34 7.39
CA GLY A 63 13.13 -10.86 6.17
C GLY A 63 13.02 -9.94 4.94
N ALA A 64 12.23 -8.87 4.98
CA ALA A 64 12.20 -7.89 3.91
C ALA A 64 13.40 -6.93 4.00
N ASN A 65 14.06 -6.69 2.86
CA ASN A 65 15.09 -5.67 2.76
C ASN A 65 14.46 -4.28 2.82
N ASP A 66 14.80 -3.52 3.85
CA ASP A 66 14.36 -2.14 4.01
C ASP A 66 15.28 -1.18 3.26
N LEU A 67 14.71 -0.37 2.35
CA LEU A 67 15.46 0.66 1.63
C LEU A 67 15.66 1.90 2.54
N SER A 68 16.56 1.79 3.49
CA SER A 68 16.88 2.87 4.44
C SER A 68 17.90 3.88 3.91
N GLY A 69 18.55 3.58 2.78
CA GLY A 69 19.56 4.44 2.15
C GLY A 69 19.94 3.98 0.76
N MET A 70 20.74 4.80 0.09
CA MET A 70 21.24 4.56 -1.27
C MET A 70 22.77 4.45 -1.26
N TYR A 71 23.30 3.52 -2.04
CA TYR A 71 24.74 3.44 -2.28
C TYR A 71 25.09 4.29 -3.50
N VAL A 72 25.93 5.29 -3.30
CA VAL A 72 26.50 6.12 -4.39
C VAL A 72 27.95 5.77 -4.51
N ASN A 73 28.36 5.14 -5.62
CA ASN A 73 29.72 4.61 -5.84
C ASN A 73 30.20 3.72 -4.66
N GLY A 74 29.28 2.93 -4.08
CA GLY A 74 29.57 2.04 -2.96
C GLY A 74 29.54 2.69 -1.57
N VAL A 75 29.33 3.99 -1.47
CA VAL A 75 29.18 4.71 -0.19
C VAL A 75 27.71 4.84 0.16
N LEU A 76 27.32 4.46 1.38
CA LEU A 76 25.94 4.54 1.85
C LEU A 76 25.57 5.97 2.19
N TYR A 77 24.51 6.49 1.56
CA TYR A 77 23.84 7.74 1.90
C TYR A 77 22.47 7.42 2.51
N THR A 78 22.17 7.99 3.65
CA THR A 78 20.82 7.93 4.25
C THR A 78 20.11 9.28 4.03
N PRO A 79 18.77 9.34 4.06
CA PRO A 79 18.04 10.60 3.95
C PRO A 79 18.58 11.66 4.92
N GLY A 80 18.91 12.84 4.37
CA GLY A 80 19.58 13.92 5.11
C GLY A 80 21.10 13.81 5.21
N SER A 81 21.74 12.76 4.64
CA SER A 81 23.20 12.65 4.56
C SER A 81 23.68 12.73 3.11
N GLY A 82 24.88 13.28 2.90
CA GLY A 82 25.40 13.53 1.56
C GLY A 82 24.44 14.44 0.77
N SER A 83 24.13 14.05 -0.45
CA SER A 83 23.15 14.74 -1.30
C SER A 83 21.77 14.09 -1.31
N LEU A 84 21.56 12.98 -0.60
CA LEU A 84 20.27 12.29 -0.55
C LEU A 84 19.28 13.03 0.35
N ILE A 85 18.16 13.45 -0.21
CA ILE A 85 17.10 14.17 0.50
C ILE A 85 16.04 13.20 1.03
N SER A 86 15.50 12.36 0.14
CA SER A 86 14.39 11.48 0.49
C SER A 86 14.36 10.25 -0.43
N ILE A 87 13.72 9.18 0.04
CA ILE A 87 13.45 7.97 -0.73
C ILE A 87 11.95 7.72 -0.71
N ASN A 88 11.33 7.71 -1.88
CA ASN A 88 9.92 7.38 -2.05
C ASN A 88 9.75 5.89 -2.38
N PRO A 89 9.42 5.04 -1.41
CA PRO A 89 9.31 3.60 -1.63
C PRO A 89 8.12 3.24 -2.54
N THR A 90 7.05 4.02 -2.51
CA THR A 90 5.87 3.79 -3.34
C THR A 90 6.17 3.97 -4.83
N GLN A 91 6.96 4.99 -5.18
CA GLN A 91 7.37 5.26 -6.55
C GLN A 91 8.69 4.57 -6.93
N GLY A 92 9.41 3.98 -5.97
CA GLY A 92 10.73 3.42 -6.19
C GLY A 92 11.76 4.48 -6.60
N GLN A 93 11.69 5.67 -6.02
CA GLN A 93 12.49 6.83 -6.39
C GLN A 93 13.31 7.36 -5.22
N ALA A 94 14.50 7.86 -5.54
CA ALA A 94 15.36 8.58 -4.60
C ALA A 94 15.63 9.99 -5.13
N TYR A 95 15.56 10.99 -4.24
CA TYR A 95 15.70 12.40 -4.55
C TYR A 95 16.99 12.95 -4.00
N PHE A 96 17.79 13.61 -4.86
CA PHE A 96 19.07 14.19 -4.52
C PHE A 96 19.05 15.70 -4.76
N ASN A 97 19.74 16.46 -3.91
CA ASN A 97 19.85 17.92 -4.06
C ASN A 97 20.93 18.36 -5.07
N SER A 98 21.72 17.42 -5.59
CA SER A 98 22.76 17.67 -6.60
C SER A 98 22.76 16.58 -7.63
N ASP A 99 23.21 16.93 -8.84
CA ASP A 99 23.47 15.95 -9.90
C ASP A 99 24.65 15.06 -9.50
N LEU A 100 24.42 13.74 -9.58
CA LEU A 100 25.47 12.77 -9.29
C LEU A 100 26.30 12.39 -10.53
N GLY A 101 25.96 12.95 -11.70
CA GLY A 101 26.67 12.72 -12.95
C GLY A 101 26.75 11.23 -13.32
N ALA A 102 27.95 10.74 -13.58
CA ALA A 102 28.19 9.34 -13.95
C ALA A 102 28.28 8.37 -12.75
N SER A 103 27.84 8.78 -11.56
CA SER A 103 27.89 7.92 -10.36
C SER A 103 26.95 6.73 -10.47
N VAL A 104 27.40 5.59 -9.98
CA VAL A 104 26.58 4.39 -9.88
C VAL A 104 25.72 4.51 -8.60
N VAL A 105 24.41 4.54 -8.77
CA VAL A 105 23.45 4.58 -7.66
C VAL A 105 22.76 3.22 -7.56
N SER A 106 22.77 2.63 -6.36
CA SER A 106 22.18 1.31 -6.13
C SER A 106 21.53 1.23 -4.75
N GLY A 107 20.67 0.23 -4.54
CA GLY A 107 20.01 -0.02 -3.28
C GLY A 107 19.61 -1.48 -3.09
N ASN A 108 19.40 -1.84 -1.83
CA ASN A 108 18.81 -3.12 -1.43
C ASN A 108 17.39 -2.84 -0.95
N TYR A 109 16.41 -3.49 -1.55
CA TYR A 109 15.00 -3.24 -1.27
C TYR A 109 14.18 -4.51 -1.44
N ALA A 110 13.00 -4.54 -0.84
CA ALA A 110 12.00 -5.56 -1.10
C ALA A 110 10.82 -4.95 -1.86
N ILE A 111 10.27 -5.66 -2.83
CA ILE A 111 9.10 -5.27 -3.61
C ILE A 111 7.91 -6.05 -3.08
N LYS A 112 6.79 -5.36 -2.88
CA LYS A 112 5.53 -6.01 -2.48
C LYS A 112 4.99 -6.86 -3.63
N ASP A 113 4.62 -8.08 -3.35
CA ASP A 113 3.99 -8.96 -4.35
C ASP A 113 2.51 -8.62 -4.55
N ILE A 114 1.84 -8.11 -3.51
CA ILE A 114 0.47 -7.62 -3.56
C ILE A 114 0.47 -6.16 -3.12
N ASN A 115 -0.09 -5.30 -3.97
CA ASN A 115 -0.16 -3.87 -3.70
C ASN A 115 -1.52 -3.48 -3.15
N ILE A 116 -1.56 -2.53 -2.22
CA ILE A 116 -2.79 -2.00 -1.65
C ILE A 116 -2.84 -0.50 -1.89
N VAL A 117 -3.95 -0.02 -2.42
CA VAL A 117 -4.17 1.40 -2.69
C VAL A 117 -5.56 1.82 -2.23
N ILE A 118 -5.67 3.05 -1.73
CA ILE A 118 -6.96 3.68 -1.45
C ILE A 118 -7.47 4.30 -2.74
N THR A 119 -8.76 4.16 -2.99
CA THR A 119 -9.42 4.75 -4.15
C THR A 119 -10.81 5.27 -3.81
N ASP A 120 -11.25 6.30 -4.52
CA ASP A 120 -12.61 6.84 -4.53
C ASP A 120 -13.36 6.49 -5.83
N GLU A 121 -12.69 5.79 -6.76
CA GLU A 121 -13.28 5.39 -8.03
C GLU A 121 -14.43 4.40 -7.87
N SER A 122 -15.31 4.37 -8.86
CA SER A 122 -16.41 3.38 -8.90
C SER A 122 -15.87 1.98 -9.16
N GLU A 123 -16.60 0.97 -8.68
CA GLU A 123 -16.24 -0.44 -8.92
C GLU A 123 -16.22 -0.77 -10.41
N GLU A 124 -17.14 -0.19 -11.18
CA GLU A 124 -17.20 -0.35 -12.63
C GLU A 124 -15.94 0.17 -13.30
N LYS A 125 -15.47 1.36 -12.91
CA LYS A 125 -14.24 1.94 -13.45
C LYS A 125 -13.03 1.08 -13.09
N ILE A 126 -12.93 0.60 -11.85
CA ILE A 126 -11.84 -0.25 -11.41
C ILE A 126 -11.82 -1.57 -12.19
N LEU A 127 -12.98 -2.22 -12.38
CA LEU A 127 -13.06 -3.54 -12.98
C LEU A 127 -12.99 -3.53 -14.52
N PHE A 128 -13.52 -2.50 -15.17
CA PHE A 128 -13.70 -2.50 -16.62
C PHE A 128 -12.88 -1.44 -17.38
N GLU A 129 -12.59 -0.32 -16.77
CA GLU A 129 -11.92 0.80 -17.44
C GLU A 129 -10.44 0.93 -17.07
N THR A 130 -10.03 0.50 -15.87
CA THR A 130 -8.64 0.63 -15.45
C THR A 130 -7.77 -0.37 -16.17
N GLN A 131 -6.71 0.13 -16.83
CA GLN A 131 -5.69 -0.73 -17.41
C GLN A 131 -4.70 -1.15 -16.34
N HIS A 132 -4.58 -2.47 -16.15
CA HIS A 132 -3.63 -3.05 -15.23
C HIS A 132 -2.59 -3.85 -16.02
N PHE A 133 -1.37 -3.90 -15.51
CA PHE A 133 -0.27 -4.61 -16.15
C PHE A 133 0.31 -5.65 -15.21
N LEU A 134 0.73 -6.77 -15.79
CA LEU A 134 1.49 -7.78 -15.06
C LEU A 134 2.79 -7.18 -14.54
N ARG A 135 3.19 -7.56 -13.33
CA ARG A 135 4.49 -7.18 -12.79
C ARG A 135 5.60 -7.76 -13.70
N PRO A 136 6.58 -6.95 -14.09
CA PRO A 136 7.70 -7.47 -14.86
C PRO A 136 8.46 -8.53 -14.06
N LYS A 137 8.80 -9.62 -14.70
CA LYS A 137 9.75 -10.57 -14.15
C LYS A 137 11.13 -9.94 -14.08
N VAL A 138 11.98 -10.41 -13.18
CA VAL A 138 13.31 -9.82 -12.85
C VAL A 138 14.20 -9.55 -14.07
N TYR A 139 14.01 -10.29 -15.16
CA TYR A 139 14.80 -10.20 -16.40
C TYR A 139 14.04 -9.53 -17.55
N GLU A 140 12.81 -9.09 -17.35
CA GLU A 140 12.04 -8.38 -18.37
C GLU A 140 12.18 -6.87 -18.14
N ILE A 141 12.82 -6.19 -19.08
CA ILE A 141 12.85 -4.72 -19.09
C ILE A 141 11.56 -4.27 -19.76
N ILE A 142 10.65 -3.70 -18.97
CA ILE A 142 9.45 -3.07 -19.50
C ILE A 142 9.78 -1.62 -19.82
N THR A 143 9.88 -1.34 -21.11
CA THR A 143 10.01 0.03 -21.62
C THR A 143 8.62 0.60 -21.87
N GLY A 144 8.35 1.81 -21.40
CA GLY A 144 7.13 2.56 -21.72
C GLY A 144 5.94 2.44 -20.77
N LEU A 145 6.11 1.84 -19.57
CA LEU A 145 5.09 1.94 -18.52
C LEU A 145 5.07 3.35 -17.94
N ALA A 146 3.89 3.98 -17.93
CA ALA A 146 3.70 5.26 -17.28
C ALA A 146 3.97 5.16 -15.77
N ALA A 147 4.39 6.28 -15.17
CA ALA A 147 4.64 6.35 -13.73
C ALA A 147 3.46 5.89 -12.87
N GLU A 148 2.24 6.07 -13.38
CA GLU A 148 0.98 5.78 -12.69
C GLU A 148 0.44 4.36 -12.97
N THR A 149 1.18 3.53 -13.71
CA THR A 149 0.73 2.18 -14.04
C THR A 149 0.69 1.29 -12.80
N LEU A 150 -0.45 0.69 -12.56
CA LEU A 150 -0.68 -0.27 -11.47
C LEU A 150 -0.44 -1.69 -11.98
N ALA A 151 0.32 -2.47 -11.22
CA ALA A 151 0.63 -3.86 -11.57
C ALA A 151 -0.20 -4.83 -10.72
N TYR A 152 -0.62 -5.95 -11.31
CA TYR A 152 -1.23 -7.07 -10.58
C TYR A 152 -0.19 -7.80 -9.71
N PRO A 153 -0.59 -8.41 -8.60
CA PRO A 153 -1.88 -8.30 -7.92
C PRO A 153 -2.06 -6.96 -7.21
N ILE A 154 -3.29 -6.48 -7.15
CA ILE A 154 -3.61 -5.20 -6.50
C ILE A 154 -4.93 -5.31 -5.73
N ILE A 155 -4.99 -4.59 -4.62
CA ILE A 155 -6.16 -4.46 -3.76
C ILE A 155 -6.54 -2.99 -3.67
N PHE A 156 -7.75 -2.66 -4.09
CA PHE A 156 -8.31 -1.32 -3.95
C PHE A 156 -9.18 -1.27 -2.70
N LEU A 157 -8.91 -0.31 -1.82
CA LEU A 157 -9.69 -0.06 -0.61
C LEU A 157 -10.55 1.18 -0.79
N LYS A 158 -11.83 1.07 -0.42
CA LYS A 158 -12.76 2.20 -0.39
C LYS A 158 -13.74 2.08 0.77
N VAL A 159 -14.16 3.22 1.31
CA VAL A 159 -15.27 3.26 2.27
C VAL A 159 -16.59 3.19 1.49
N ASN A 160 -17.44 2.24 1.83
CA ASN A 160 -18.78 2.11 1.26
C ASN A 160 -19.83 2.87 2.06
N SER A 161 -19.78 2.78 3.38
CA SER A 161 -20.72 3.44 4.27
C SER A 161 -20.10 3.60 5.67
N ALA A 162 -20.61 4.58 6.39
CA ALA A 162 -20.31 4.78 7.80
C ALA A 162 -21.59 5.19 8.55
N SER A 163 -21.78 4.65 9.73
CA SER A 163 -22.90 4.99 10.61
C SER A 163 -22.44 5.09 12.05
N ASN A 164 -23.15 5.92 12.81
CA ASN A 164 -22.96 6.02 14.26
C ASN A 164 -24.27 5.63 14.94
N GLU A 165 -24.18 4.72 15.90
CA GLU A 165 -25.30 4.31 16.74
C GLU A 165 -25.02 4.71 18.18
N VAL A 166 -26.02 5.21 18.87
CA VAL A 166 -25.88 5.58 20.29
C VAL A 166 -25.65 4.30 21.09
N PHE A 167 -24.49 4.20 21.71
CA PHE A 167 -24.13 3.06 22.55
C PHE A 167 -24.50 3.28 24.02
N ALA A 168 -24.40 4.51 24.50
CA ALA A 168 -24.74 4.85 25.89
C ALA A 168 -25.23 6.29 26.01
N PHE A 169 -26.06 6.55 27.02
CA PHE A 169 -26.37 7.90 27.46
C PHE A 169 -25.08 8.59 27.88
N ASN A 170 -24.84 9.84 27.43
CA ASN A 170 -23.70 10.69 27.69
C ASN A 170 -22.60 10.69 26.58
N GLY A 171 -22.96 10.47 25.31
CA GLY A 171 -22.10 10.82 24.19
C GLY A 171 -21.04 9.78 23.86
N ILE A 172 -21.34 8.51 24.10
CA ILE A 172 -20.57 7.39 23.55
C ILE A 172 -21.35 6.80 22.38
N ASP A 173 -20.74 6.78 21.20
CA ASP A 173 -21.29 6.18 19.99
C ASP A 173 -20.52 4.93 19.61
N ASN A 174 -21.25 3.96 19.07
CA ASN A 174 -20.69 2.87 18.31
C ASN A 174 -20.62 3.29 16.84
N SER A 175 -19.42 3.55 16.34
CA SER A 175 -19.19 3.83 14.92
C SER A 175 -18.97 2.52 14.18
N VAL A 176 -19.74 2.30 13.12
CA VAL A 176 -19.58 1.17 12.22
C VAL A 176 -19.22 1.72 10.84
N THR A 177 -18.04 1.37 10.34
CA THR A 177 -17.57 1.75 9.01
C THR A 177 -17.41 0.50 8.15
N SER A 178 -18.05 0.50 6.97
CA SER A 178 -17.92 -0.56 5.98
C SER A 178 -16.84 -0.17 4.98
N ILE A 179 -15.80 -1.01 4.88
CA ILE A 179 -14.72 -0.86 3.90
C ILE A 179 -14.78 -2.05 2.95
N ARG A 180 -14.78 -1.77 1.64
CA ARG A 180 -14.66 -2.79 0.60
C ARG A 180 -13.25 -2.83 0.07
N ALA A 181 -12.69 -4.05 0.01
CA ALA A 181 -11.47 -4.36 -0.73
C ALA A 181 -11.84 -5.05 -2.03
N ILE A 182 -11.40 -4.49 -3.16
CA ILE A 182 -11.54 -5.08 -4.49
C ILE A 182 -10.19 -5.68 -4.85
N ILE A 183 -10.14 -7.01 -4.91
CA ILE A 183 -8.91 -7.75 -5.15
C ILE A 183 -8.87 -8.13 -6.61
N ILE A 184 -7.79 -7.78 -7.30
CA ILE A 184 -7.56 -8.13 -8.70
C ILE A 184 -6.23 -8.86 -8.79
N ALA A 185 -6.24 -10.07 -9.35
CA ALA A 185 -5.06 -10.92 -9.48
C ALA A 185 -5.01 -11.60 -10.85
N ASP A 186 -3.82 -11.98 -11.26
CA ASP A 186 -3.54 -12.72 -12.50
C ASP A 186 -3.49 -14.23 -12.28
N SER A 187 -3.53 -14.70 -11.04
CA SER A 187 -3.53 -16.11 -10.71
C SER A 187 -4.51 -16.45 -9.59
N ALA A 188 -5.11 -17.64 -9.68
CA ALA A 188 -6.01 -18.14 -8.65
C ALA A 188 -5.29 -18.32 -7.30
N PHE A 189 -4.03 -18.69 -7.33
CA PHE A 189 -3.22 -18.88 -6.11
C PHE A 189 -3.08 -17.56 -5.33
N LEU A 190 -2.71 -16.47 -6.00
CA LEU A 190 -2.54 -15.16 -5.35
C LEU A 190 -3.89 -14.59 -4.89
N LEU A 191 -4.96 -14.78 -5.70
CA LEU A 191 -6.29 -14.37 -5.30
C LEU A 191 -6.73 -15.10 -4.02
N ASP A 192 -6.54 -16.42 -3.98
CA ASP A 192 -6.93 -17.26 -2.85
C ASP A 192 -6.12 -16.95 -1.60
N ALA A 193 -4.82 -16.71 -1.75
CA ALA A 193 -3.94 -16.31 -0.66
C ALA A 193 -4.40 -14.98 -0.05
N ALA A 194 -4.62 -13.95 -0.88
CA ALA A 194 -5.13 -12.65 -0.43
C ALA A 194 -6.50 -12.79 0.27
N CYS A 195 -7.44 -13.51 -0.34
CA CYS A 195 -8.77 -13.76 0.25
C CYS A 195 -8.69 -14.48 1.60
N SER A 196 -7.78 -15.44 1.76
CA SER A 196 -7.58 -16.17 3.02
C SER A 196 -7.06 -15.23 4.11
N ILE A 197 -6.03 -14.44 3.81
CA ILE A 197 -5.47 -13.46 4.77
C ILE A 197 -6.53 -12.45 5.19
N MET A 198 -7.34 -11.94 4.25
CA MET A 198 -8.42 -11.02 4.58
C MET A 198 -9.47 -11.63 5.48
N LYS A 199 -9.86 -12.87 5.23
CA LYS A 199 -10.82 -13.58 6.08
C LYS A 199 -10.31 -13.77 7.51
N ASP A 200 -8.99 -13.97 7.65
CA ASP A 200 -8.33 -14.13 8.94
C ASP A 200 -8.15 -12.81 9.72
N CYS A 201 -8.53 -11.67 9.12
CA CYS A 201 -8.55 -10.38 9.81
C CYS A 201 -9.72 -10.24 10.80
N LYS A 202 -10.70 -11.14 10.78
CA LYS A 202 -11.85 -11.08 11.70
C LYS A 202 -11.39 -11.12 13.16
N ASN A 203 -11.92 -10.21 13.97
CA ASN A 203 -11.61 -9.95 15.37
C ASN A 203 -10.22 -9.33 15.61
N ASP A 204 -9.45 -9.04 14.56
CA ASP A 204 -8.22 -8.27 14.72
C ASP A 204 -8.53 -6.82 15.12
N ARG A 205 -7.58 -6.21 15.78
CA ARG A 205 -7.60 -4.81 16.19
C ARG A 205 -6.43 -4.09 15.56
N PHE A 206 -6.58 -2.80 15.32
CA PHE A 206 -5.51 -1.98 14.79
C PHE A 206 -5.58 -0.56 15.37
N THR A 207 -4.50 0.18 15.25
CA THR A 207 -4.41 1.54 15.78
C THR A 207 -4.81 2.55 14.72
N ILE A 208 -5.64 3.54 15.08
CA ILE A 208 -5.89 4.70 14.23
C ILE A 208 -4.71 5.65 14.36
N LEU A 209 -4.01 5.84 13.25
CA LEU A 209 -2.89 6.77 13.15
C LEU A 209 -3.40 8.20 12.95
N GLU A 210 -2.84 9.14 13.68
CA GLU A 210 -3.02 10.56 13.38
C GLU A 210 -2.25 10.95 12.13
N ASN A 211 -2.69 12.01 11.47
CA ASN A 211 -2.06 12.45 10.22
C ASN A 211 -0.58 12.83 10.40
N SER A 212 -0.19 13.25 11.61
CA SER A 212 1.19 13.54 12.00
C SER A 212 2.05 12.29 12.15
N ASP A 213 1.42 11.14 12.36
CA ASP A 213 2.10 9.87 12.65
C ASP A 213 2.27 9.02 11.37
N LEU A 214 1.75 9.51 10.24
CA LEU A 214 1.95 8.88 8.94
C LEU A 214 3.44 8.92 8.57
N PRO A 215 3.99 7.81 8.05
CA PRO A 215 5.43 7.67 7.87
C PRO A 215 5.98 8.34 6.60
N PHE A 216 5.25 9.29 6.01
CA PHE A 216 5.63 9.91 4.74
C PHE A 216 5.81 11.43 4.84
N ASP A 217 6.82 11.95 4.15
CA ASP A 217 7.03 13.37 3.92
C ASP A 217 6.23 13.90 2.71
N ALA A 218 6.39 15.19 2.41
CA ALA A 218 5.71 15.83 1.28
C ALA A 218 6.14 15.31 -0.10
N LEU A 219 7.27 14.61 -0.19
CA LEU A 219 7.77 13.95 -1.41
C LEU A 219 7.33 12.48 -1.50
N GLY A 220 6.50 12.02 -0.56
CA GLY A 220 6.12 10.61 -0.42
C GLY A 220 7.26 9.74 0.10
N GLY A 221 8.34 10.37 0.55
CA GLY A 221 9.46 9.69 1.15
C GLY A 221 9.19 9.31 2.59
N ARG A 222 9.82 8.23 3.03
CA ARG A 222 9.67 7.75 4.39
C ARG A 222 10.36 8.66 5.39
N THR A 223 9.62 9.12 6.39
CA THR A 223 10.16 9.88 7.53
C THR A 223 10.63 8.93 8.63
N GLY A 224 11.93 8.73 8.76
CA GLY A 224 12.49 7.85 9.77
C GLY A 224 12.26 6.35 9.48
N ILE A 225 12.29 5.54 10.54
CA ILE A 225 12.09 4.08 10.45
C ILE A 225 10.64 3.79 10.85
N PHE A 226 9.80 3.42 9.87
CA PHE A 226 8.44 3.01 10.14
C PHE A 226 8.39 1.56 10.60
N ASN A 227 7.72 1.34 11.74
CA ASN A 227 7.53 0.02 12.35
C ASN A 227 6.08 -0.11 12.78
N TYR A 228 5.28 -0.82 11.99
CA TYR A 228 3.86 -1.00 12.28
C TYR A 228 3.62 -1.70 13.63
N SER A 229 4.42 -2.72 13.95
CA SER A 229 4.31 -3.42 15.24
C SER A 229 4.56 -2.51 16.44
N GLY A 230 5.36 -1.46 16.26
CA GLY A 230 5.64 -0.47 17.31
C GLY A 230 4.53 0.55 17.52
N VAL A 231 3.65 0.74 16.52
CA VAL A 231 2.54 1.70 16.60
C VAL A 231 1.19 1.02 16.84
N ASN A 232 1.10 -0.29 16.61
CA ASN A 232 -0.11 -1.07 16.84
C ASN A 232 -0.26 -1.39 18.33
N ASP A 233 -1.27 -0.82 18.97
CA ASP A 233 -1.53 -0.99 20.41
C ASP A 233 -2.69 -1.96 20.73
N ASP A 234 -3.26 -2.62 19.75
CA ASP A 234 -4.31 -3.65 19.82
C ASP A 234 -5.61 -3.24 20.52
N LYS A 235 -5.84 -1.95 20.74
CA LYS A 235 -6.98 -1.54 21.57
C LYS A 235 -8.25 -1.27 20.79
N ARG A 236 -8.19 -0.50 19.71
CA ARG A 236 -9.36 -0.08 18.90
C ARG A 236 -8.92 0.56 17.58
N PRO A 237 -9.71 0.50 16.50
CA PRO A 237 -10.96 -0.24 16.31
C PRO A 237 -10.77 -1.75 16.12
N VAL A 238 -11.89 -2.48 15.99
CA VAL A 238 -11.92 -3.92 15.74
C VAL A 238 -12.55 -4.23 14.39
N VAL A 239 -11.98 -5.17 13.67
CA VAL A 239 -12.57 -5.77 12.46
C VAL A 239 -13.64 -6.76 12.90
N TRP A 240 -14.90 -6.31 12.96
CA TRP A 240 -16.00 -7.10 13.51
C TRP A 240 -16.43 -8.24 12.60
N ARG A 241 -16.53 -7.95 11.30
CA ARG A 241 -16.98 -8.90 10.30
C ARG A 241 -16.16 -8.79 9.03
N VAL A 242 -15.94 -9.91 8.38
CA VAL A 242 -15.32 -9.99 7.06
C VAL A 242 -16.12 -10.98 6.20
N ASP A 243 -16.63 -10.52 5.08
CA ASP A 243 -17.31 -11.33 4.07
C ASP A 243 -16.48 -11.31 2.78
N VAL A 244 -16.05 -12.49 2.32
CA VAL A 244 -15.25 -12.61 1.10
C VAL A 244 -16.06 -13.32 0.02
N SER A 245 -16.16 -12.71 -1.16
CA SER A 245 -16.86 -13.25 -2.32
C SER A 245 -16.00 -13.18 -3.59
N LYS A 246 -15.84 -14.31 -4.28
CA LYS A 246 -15.13 -14.37 -5.56
C LYS A 246 -16.09 -14.06 -6.71
N ILE A 247 -15.62 -13.26 -7.66
CA ILE A 247 -16.36 -12.92 -8.86
C ILE A 247 -16.09 -14.00 -9.91
N LEU A 248 -17.17 -14.60 -10.41
CA LEU A 248 -17.09 -15.55 -11.52
C LEU A 248 -17.39 -14.82 -12.84
N PRO A 249 -16.43 -14.69 -13.77
CA PRO A 249 -16.60 -13.94 -15.02
C PRO A 249 -17.77 -14.40 -15.88
N SER A 250 -18.18 -15.67 -15.73
CA SER A 250 -19.26 -16.28 -16.51
C SER A 250 -20.68 -15.92 -16.03
N ARG A 251 -20.83 -15.08 -14.99
CA ARG A 251 -22.15 -14.77 -14.43
C ARG A 251 -22.53 -13.30 -14.60
N GLY A 252 -23.61 -13.06 -15.34
CA GLY A 252 -24.31 -11.78 -15.42
C GLY A 252 -23.46 -10.63 -15.93
N GLN A 253 -23.40 -9.55 -15.16
CA GLN A 253 -22.72 -8.30 -15.52
C GLN A 253 -21.19 -8.41 -15.64
N PHE A 254 -20.59 -9.50 -15.18
CA PHE A 254 -19.14 -9.71 -15.21
C PHE A 254 -18.63 -10.45 -16.46
N VAL A 255 -19.52 -10.71 -17.42
CA VAL A 255 -19.14 -11.39 -18.70
C VAL A 255 -18.08 -10.61 -19.49
N ASN A 256 -18.02 -9.30 -19.31
CA ASN A 256 -17.08 -8.42 -20.03
C ASN A 256 -15.73 -8.25 -19.32
N LEU A 257 -15.51 -8.89 -18.16
CA LEU A 257 -14.20 -8.89 -17.53
C LEU A 257 -13.18 -9.62 -18.41
N ASN A 258 -11.95 -9.10 -18.44
CA ASN A 258 -10.86 -9.79 -19.11
C ASN A 258 -10.73 -11.21 -18.52
N PRO A 259 -10.79 -12.27 -19.33
CA PRO A 259 -10.76 -13.65 -18.86
C PRO A 259 -9.44 -14.04 -18.15
N ASN A 260 -8.40 -13.25 -18.34
CA ASN A 260 -7.11 -13.47 -17.69
C ASN A 260 -7.01 -12.80 -16.31
N ILE A 261 -8.07 -12.11 -15.88
CA ILE A 261 -8.12 -11.40 -14.60
C ILE A 261 -9.09 -12.14 -13.67
N LEU A 262 -8.65 -12.39 -12.46
CA LEU A 262 -9.43 -12.96 -11.38
C LEU A 262 -9.73 -11.90 -10.35
N CYS A 263 -10.98 -11.79 -9.92
CA CYS A 263 -11.42 -10.76 -8.99
C CYS A 263 -12.16 -11.36 -7.80
N ALA A 264 -12.03 -10.69 -6.66
CA ALA A 264 -12.82 -10.95 -5.47
C ALA A 264 -13.13 -9.65 -4.73
N PHE A 265 -14.20 -9.67 -3.95
CA PHE A 265 -14.51 -8.63 -2.97
C PHE A 265 -14.30 -9.15 -1.56
N ALA A 266 -13.75 -8.32 -0.70
CA ALA A 266 -13.77 -8.53 0.74
C ALA A 266 -14.41 -7.30 1.40
N ASP A 267 -15.53 -7.52 2.06
CA ASP A 267 -16.27 -6.50 2.79
C ASP A 267 -15.94 -6.60 4.27
N PHE A 268 -15.40 -5.51 4.82
CA PHE A 268 -15.05 -5.39 6.22
C PHE A 268 -16.03 -4.48 6.93
N GLU A 269 -16.55 -4.92 8.06
CA GLU A 269 -17.25 -4.08 9.03
C GLU A 269 -16.30 -3.78 10.18
N ILE A 270 -15.96 -2.51 10.35
CA ILE A 270 -15.05 -2.05 11.39
C ILE A 270 -15.85 -1.31 12.45
N GLN A 271 -15.73 -1.74 13.69
CA GLN A 271 -16.42 -1.14 14.84
C GLN A 271 -15.45 -0.40 15.75
N ASP A 272 -15.85 0.78 16.17
CA ASP A 272 -15.12 1.57 17.16
C ASP A 272 -16.09 2.27 18.12
N ILE A 273 -15.76 2.27 19.41
CA ILE A 273 -16.51 2.99 20.42
C ILE A 273 -15.89 4.36 20.61
N ARG A 274 -16.61 5.40 20.19
CA ARG A 274 -16.13 6.78 20.16
C ARG A 274 -16.76 7.62 21.23
N THR A 275 -15.94 8.40 21.93
CA THR A 275 -16.41 9.47 22.80
C THR A 275 -16.39 10.78 22.02
N HIS A 276 -17.54 11.45 21.90
CA HIS A 276 -17.56 12.82 21.39
C HIS A 276 -16.91 13.73 22.44
N LYS A 277 -15.84 14.41 22.02
CA LYS A 277 -15.23 15.48 22.80
C LYS A 277 -15.82 16.82 22.38
#